data_495a81f1a70382ddf8fcb83518c3ec21
#
_entry.id   495a81f1a70382ddf8fcb83518c3ec21
#
_cell.length_a   1.000
_cell.length_b   1.000
_cell.length_c   1.000
_cell.angle_alpha   90.00
_cell.angle_beta   90.00
_cell.angle_gamma   90.00
#
_symmetry.space_group_name_H-M   'P 1'
#
loop_
_entity.id
_entity.type
_entity.pdbx_description
1 polymer ?
#
loop_
_entity_poly.entity_id
_entity_poly.type
_entity_poly.pdbx_seq_one_letter_code
_entity_poly.pdbx_strand_id
1 'polypeptide(L)'
;MAVSREDYQSVLNSRYASKEMKFNFSEQKKFSTWRQLWTWLAMSEQSLGVKVDGVNDITEEQIQDMKENINNIDFEEAAKEERRRKHDVMAHVHAFGVAAPKAKYI
;
A
#
# COMPACT_ATOMS: atom_id res chain seq x y z
N MET A 1 -20.19 9.50 2.66
CA MET A 1 -19.70 10.83 2.26
C MET A 1 -20.39 11.31 0.98
N ALA A 2 -20.96 12.49 1.04
CA ALA A 2 -21.60 13.06 -0.14
C ALA A 2 -20.56 13.40 -1.20
N VAL A 3 -20.81 13.04 -2.45
CA VAL A 3 -19.93 13.35 -3.58
C VAL A 3 -20.37 14.67 -4.21
N SER A 4 -19.43 15.57 -4.46
CA SER A 4 -19.69 16.83 -5.11
C SER A 4 -20.19 16.61 -6.54
N ARG A 5 -21.19 17.40 -6.96
CA ARG A 5 -21.69 17.37 -8.33
C ARG A 5 -20.71 18.00 -9.30
N GLU A 6 -19.73 18.71 -8.81
CA GLU A 6 -18.67 19.32 -9.62
C GLU A 6 -17.56 18.34 -9.96
N ASP A 7 -17.49 17.19 -9.26
CA ASP A 7 -16.52 16.16 -9.53
C ASP A 7 -17.06 15.16 -10.56
N TYR A 8 -16.19 14.72 -11.45
CA TYR A 8 -16.57 13.72 -12.45
C TYR A 8 -16.99 12.41 -11.79
N GLN A 9 -18.11 11.85 -12.24
CA GLN A 9 -18.59 10.54 -11.81
C GLN A 9 -19.07 9.78 -13.03
N SER A 10 -18.78 8.47 -13.08
CA SER A 10 -19.34 7.57 -14.08
C SER A 10 -20.64 6.98 -13.54
N VAL A 11 -21.67 6.87 -14.39
CA VAL A 11 -22.92 6.19 -14.00
C VAL A 11 -22.69 4.73 -13.64
N LEU A 12 -21.63 4.11 -14.18
CA LEU A 12 -21.29 2.73 -13.87
C LEU A 12 -20.94 2.58 -12.39
N ASN A 13 -20.17 3.50 -11.83
CA ASN A 13 -19.83 3.43 -10.41
C ASN A 13 -20.84 4.10 -9.50
N SER A 14 -21.54 5.15 -9.95
CA SER A 14 -22.47 5.90 -9.10
C SER A 14 -23.83 5.24 -8.97
N ARG A 15 -24.27 4.47 -9.98
CA ARG A 15 -25.62 3.91 -10.03
C ARG A 15 -25.69 2.40 -10.21
N TYR A 16 -24.82 1.81 -11.00
CA TYR A 16 -24.97 0.43 -11.46
C TYR A 16 -24.03 -0.56 -10.80
N ALA A 17 -22.90 -0.12 -10.29
CA ALA A 17 -21.96 -1.02 -9.62
C ALA A 17 -22.42 -1.34 -8.20
N SER A 18 -22.25 -2.61 -7.80
CA SER A 18 -22.49 -3.02 -6.43
C SER A 18 -21.43 -2.41 -5.50
N LYS A 19 -21.69 -2.45 -4.19
CA LYS A 19 -20.72 -2.01 -3.18
C LYS A 19 -19.43 -2.83 -3.26
N GLU A 20 -19.56 -4.14 -3.49
CA GLU A 20 -18.43 -5.06 -3.62
C GLU A 20 -17.58 -4.71 -4.83
N MET A 21 -18.19 -4.39 -5.96
CA MET A 21 -17.46 -4.02 -7.16
C MET A 21 -16.77 -2.67 -7.00
N LYS A 22 -17.43 -1.69 -6.38
CA LYS A 22 -16.84 -0.39 -6.09
C LYS A 22 -15.62 -0.54 -5.18
N PHE A 23 -15.72 -1.37 -4.15
CA PHE A 23 -14.60 -1.64 -3.25
C PHE A 23 -13.45 -2.32 -4.01
N ASN A 24 -13.77 -3.29 -4.88
CA ASN A 24 -12.77 -4.04 -5.63
C ASN A 24 -11.86 -3.13 -6.48
N PHE A 25 -12.37 -2.00 -6.96
CA PHE A 25 -11.60 -1.02 -7.73
C PHE A 25 -11.30 0.26 -6.96
N SER A 26 -11.48 0.24 -5.65
CA SER A 26 -11.18 1.40 -4.79
C SER A 26 -9.68 1.57 -4.56
N GLU A 27 -9.30 2.76 -4.14
CA GLU A 27 -7.91 3.04 -3.73
C GLU A 27 -7.50 2.17 -2.54
N GLN A 28 -8.39 1.96 -1.57
CA GLN A 28 -8.09 1.11 -0.42
C GLN A 28 -7.71 -0.30 -0.86
N LYS A 29 -8.48 -0.89 -1.78
CA LYS A 29 -8.21 -2.22 -2.31
C LYS A 29 -6.93 -2.25 -3.12
N LYS A 30 -6.72 -1.25 -3.97
CA LYS A 30 -5.53 -1.12 -4.80
C LYS A 30 -4.26 -1.09 -3.95
N PHE A 31 -4.22 -0.18 -2.98
CA PHE A 31 -2.99 0.03 -2.20
C PHE A 31 -2.76 -1.05 -1.14
N SER A 32 -3.81 -1.62 -0.58
CA SER A 32 -3.65 -2.78 0.30
C SER A 32 -3.15 -4.00 -0.47
N THR A 33 -3.58 -4.17 -1.73
CA THR A 33 -3.08 -5.23 -2.60
C THR A 33 -1.60 -5.02 -2.94
N TRP A 34 -1.18 -3.79 -3.20
CA TRP A 34 0.25 -3.48 -3.39
C TRP A 34 1.06 -3.89 -2.17
N ARG A 35 0.60 -3.54 -0.97
CA ARG A 35 1.29 -3.90 0.28
C ARG A 35 1.34 -5.40 0.49
N GLN A 36 0.28 -6.12 0.12
CA GLN A 36 0.25 -7.57 0.17
C GLN A 36 1.30 -8.18 -0.76
N LEU A 37 1.41 -7.66 -1.98
CA LEU A 37 2.42 -8.11 -2.94
C LEU A 37 3.84 -7.83 -2.44
N TRP A 38 4.07 -6.68 -1.87
CA TRP A 38 5.38 -6.33 -1.30
C TRP A 38 5.72 -7.21 -0.10
N THR A 39 4.73 -7.54 0.73
CA THR A 39 4.91 -8.45 1.86
C THR A 39 5.26 -9.86 1.37
N TRP A 40 4.56 -10.36 0.35
CA TRP A 40 4.87 -11.66 -0.24
C TRP A 40 6.26 -11.67 -0.87
N LEU A 41 6.65 -10.59 -1.51
CA LEU A 41 8.01 -10.46 -2.06
C LEU A 41 9.05 -10.55 -0.95
N ALA A 42 8.85 -9.85 0.15
CA ALA A 42 9.76 -9.89 1.30
C ALA A 42 9.85 -11.30 1.89
N MET A 43 8.71 -12.00 2.01
CA MET A 43 8.68 -13.40 2.49
C MET A 43 9.47 -14.32 1.56
N SER A 44 9.32 -14.14 0.24
CA SER A 44 10.03 -14.93 -0.76
C SER A 44 11.54 -14.65 -0.71
N GLU A 45 11.93 -13.40 -0.57
CA GLU A 45 13.33 -13.00 -0.43
C GLU A 45 13.96 -13.59 0.84
N GLN A 46 13.20 -13.59 1.95
CA GLN A 46 13.63 -14.22 3.20
C GLN A 46 13.87 -15.70 2.99
N SER A 47 12.95 -16.39 2.34
CA SER A 47 13.04 -17.82 2.05
C SER A 47 14.27 -18.16 1.19
N LEU A 48 14.63 -17.27 0.27
CA LEU A 48 15.79 -17.45 -0.61
C LEU A 48 17.11 -16.97 0.02
N GLY A 49 17.06 -16.40 1.21
CA GLY A 49 18.25 -15.89 1.89
C GLY A 49 18.80 -14.59 1.33
N VAL A 50 17.99 -13.81 0.61
CA VAL A 50 18.38 -12.50 0.10
C VAL A 50 18.61 -11.55 1.27
N LYS A 51 19.71 -10.82 1.24
CA LYS A 51 20.06 -9.86 2.30
C LYS A 51 19.48 -8.49 2.00
N VAL A 52 18.99 -7.82 3.04
CA VAL A 52 18.38 -6.47 2.93
C VAL A 52 19.40 -5.45 2.43
N ASP A 53 20.61 -5.49 2.98
CA ASP A 53 21.67 -4.53 2.69
C ASP A 53 22.97 -5.22 2.24
N GLY A 54 22.85 -6.46 1.77
CA GLY A 54 23.98 -7.31 1.43
C GLY A 54 24.62 -8.02 2.63
N VAL A 55 24.16 -7.74 3.85
CA VAL A 55 24.72 -8.29 5.10
C VAL A 55 23.67 -8.92 5.99
N ASN A 56 22.53 -8.25 6.22
CA ASN A 56 21.52 -8.68 7.17
C ASN A 56 20.35 -9.42 6.52
N ASP A 57 19.91 -10.50 7.17
CA ASP A 57 18.73 -11.24 6.74
C ASP A 57 17.44 -10.45 7.01
N ILE A 58 16.42 -10.76 6.22
CA ILE A 58 15.06 -10.28 6.51
C ILE A 58 14.52 -11.07 7.69
N THR A 59 14.10 -10.39 8.76
CA THR A 59 13.66 -11.03 9.99
C THR A 59 12.15 -11.29 9.99
N GLU A 60 11.71 -12.24 10.83
CA GLU A 60 10.29 -12.50 11.04
C GLU A 60 9.56 -11.29 11.62
N GLU A 61 10.23 -10.50 12.47
CA GLU A 61 9.67 -9.29 13.05
C GLU A 61 9.34 -8.25 11.96
N GLN A 62 10.22 -8.11 10.98
CA GLN A 62 10.03 -7.21 9.85
C GLN A 62 8.83 -7.64 9.01
N ILE A 63 8.73 -8.93 8.71
CA ILE A 63 7.60 -9.48 7.95
C ILE A 63 6.29 -9.34 8.71
N GLN A 64 6.30 -9.60 10.01
CA GLN A 64 5.12 -9.45 10.85
C GLN A 64 4.65 -8.00 10.90
N ASP A 65 5.57 -7.05 11.00
CA ASP A 65 5.26 -5.62 10.97
C ASP A 65 4.60 -5.23 9.64
N MET A 66 5.08 -5.75 8.52
CA MET A 66 4.47 -5.54 7.21
C MET A 66 3.05 -6.12 7.16
N LYS A 67 2.86 -7.36 7.62
CA LYS A 67 1.55 -8.04 7.63
C LYS A 67 0.52 -7.26 8.44
N GLU A 68 0.90 -6.73 9.58
CA GLU A 68 0.01 -5.98 10.48
C GLU A 68 -0.43 -4.65 9.88
N ASN A 69 0.31 -4.11 8.92
CA ASN A 69 0.07 -2.78 8.35
C ASN A 69 -0.39 -2.79 6.89
N ILE A 70 -0.78 -3.95 6.35
CA ILE A 70 -1.25 -4.06 4.96
C ILE A 70 -2.44 -3.13 4.70
N ASN A 71 -3.38 -3.02 5.64
CA ASN A 71 -4.57 -2.19 5.51
C ASN A 71 -4.46 -0.84 6.21
N ASN A 72 -3.37 -0.60 6.93
CA ASN A 72 -3.16 0.64 7.68
C ASN A 72 -2.55 1.71 6.77
N ILE A 73 -3.35 2.25 5.85
CA ILE A 73 -2.90 3.20 4.83
C ILE A 73 -3.21 4.62 5.28
N ASP A 74 -2.16 5.43 5.42
CA ASP A 74 -2.29 6.86 5.66
C ASP A 74 -2.31 7.57 4.31
N PHE A 75 -3.51 7.86 3.82
CA PHE A 75 -3.70 8.53 2.52
C PHE A 75 -3.20 9.96 2.52
N GLU A 76 -3.22 10.63 3.67
CA GLU A 76 -2.70 12.00 3.79
C GLU A 76 -1.18 12.01 3.63
N GLU A 77 -0.49 11.08 4.29
CA GLU A 77 0.96 10.94 4.15
C GLU A 77 1.34 10.57 2.73
N ALA A 78 0.61 9.65 2.11
CA ALA A 78 0.83 9.26 0.72
C ALA A 78 0.63 10.43 -0.23
N ALA A 79 -0.42 11.22 -0.04
CA ALA A 79 -0.68 12.41 -0.87
C ALA A 79 0.41 13.46 -0.71
N LYS A 80 0.91 13.65 0.52
CA LYS A 80 2.01 14.57 0.82
C LYS A 80 3.28 14.14 0.10
N GLU A 81 3.61 12.87 0.17
CA GLU A 81 4.80 12.33 -0.49
C GLU A 81 4.67 12.34 -2.00
N GLU A 82 3.47 12.12 -2.54
CA GLU A 82 3.22 12.20 -3.97
C GLU A 82 3.45 13.63 -4.49
N ARG A 83 2.99 14.64 -3.76
CA ARG A 83 3.25 16.04 -4.13
C ARG A 83 4.75 16.35 -4.13
N ARG A 84 5.49 15.75 -3.19
CA ARG A 84 6.94 15.96 -3.06
C ARG A 84 7.73 15.19 -4.12
N ARG A 85 7.38 13.91 -4.35
CA ARG A 85 8.13 13.00 -5.20
C ARG A 85 7.60 12.91 -6.62
N LYS A 86 6.33 13.29 -6.82
CA LYS A 86 5.61 13.18 -8.10
C LYS A 86 5.63 11.75 -8.67
N HIS A 87 5.51 10.77 -7.77
CA HIS A 87 5.53 9.36 -8.12
C HIS A 87 4.65 8.61 -7.13
N ASP A 88 3.50 8.08 -7.60
CA ASP A 88 2.48 7.48 -6.74
C ASP A 88 2.96 6.20 -6.03
N VAL A 89 3.63 5.32 -6.75
CA VAL A 89 4.13 4.07 -6.16
C VAL A 89 5.15 4.36 -5.05
N MET A 90 6.10 5.26 -5.30
CA MET A 90 7.11 5.61 -4.30
C MET A 90 6.52 6.32 -3.11
N ALA A 91 5.46 7.11 -3.29
CA ALA A 91 4.74 7.72 -2.18
C ALA A 91 4.14 6.66 -1.25
N HIS A 92 3.57 5.60 -1.81
CA HIS A 92 3.01 4.51 -1.03
C HIS A 92 4.07 3.59 -0.43
N VAL A 93 5.21 3.42 -1.08
CA VAL A 93 6.36 2.72 -0.48
C VAL A 93 6.82 3.46 0.77
N HIS A 94 6.95 4.79 0.68
CA HIS A 94 7.31 5.63 1.83
C HIS A 94 6.27 5.52 2.95
N ALA A 95 4.98 5.65 2.61
CA ALA A 95 3.89 5.57 3.60
C ALA A 95 3.86 4.19 4.29
N PHE A 96 4.14 3.12 3.56
CA PHE A 96 4.25 1.79 4.14
C PHE A 96 5.43 1.69 5.11
N GLY A 97 6.57 2.29 4.76
CA GLY A 97 7.74 2.34 5.64
C GLY A 97 7.48 3.11 6.94
N VAL A 98 6.65 4.15 6.90
CA VAL A 98 6.23 4.89 8.10
C VAL A 98 5.32 4.02 8.98
N ALA A 99 4.37 3.31 8.38
CA ALA A 99 3.45 2.42 9.10
C ALA A 99 4.15 1.19 9.67
N ALA A 100 5.14 0.66 8.97
CA ALA A 100 5.88 -0.54 9.34
C ALA A 100 7.39 -0.22 9.45
N PRO A 101 7.81 0.53 10.47
CA PRO A 101 9.18 1.05 10.55
C PRO A 101 10.26 -0.04 10.66
N LYS A 102 9.94 -1.21 11.22
CA LYS A 102 10.88 -2.33 11.31
C LYS A 102 11.28 -2.87 9.94
N ALA A 103 10.37 -2.73 8.95
CA ALA A 103 10.57 -3.21 7.59
C ALA A 103 10.95 -2.11 6.60
N LYS A 104 11.28 -0.91 7.08
CA LYS A 104 11.49 0.28 6.26
C LYS A 104 12.53 0.10 5.15
N TYR A 105 13.55 -0.70 5.40
CA TYR A 105 14.69 -0.86 4.48
C TYR A 105 14.65 -2.16 3.67
N ILE A 106 13.55 -2.88 3.70
CA ILE A 106 13.37 -4.09 2.90
C ILE A 106 13.04 -3.72 1.45
#